data_99633e3e3aa53eb2919b91d5fad7cfa0
#
_entry.id   99633e3e3aa53eb2919b91d5fad7cfa0
#
_cell.length_a   1.000
_cell.length_b   1.000
_cell.length_c   1.000
_cell.angle_alpha   90.00
_cell.angle_beta   90.00
_cell.angle_gamma   90.00
#
_symmetry.space_group_name_H-M   'P 1'
#
loop_
_entity.id
_entity.type
_entity.pdbx_description
1 polymer ?
#
loop_
_entity_poly.entity_id
_entity_poly.type
_entity_poly.pdbx_seq_one_letter_code
_entity_poly.pdbx_strand_id
1 'polypeptide(L)'
;IKLDLPPFTLVGATTRAGLLTSPLRDRFGIVQRLEFYTVEELAGIVRRAASILGIPAEEAGARQVAERARGTPRIANRLLRRVRDYAEVRADGRITAEVAEAA
;
A
#
# COMPACT_ATOMS: atom_id res chain seq x y z
N ILE A 1 24.37 2.38 -33.81
CA ILE A 1 23.63 3.63 -33.98
C ILE A 1 23.62 4.38 -32.67
N LYS A 2 24.01 5.61 -32.68
CA LYS A 2 24.02 6.46 -31.50
C LYS A 2 22.88 7.46 -31.60
N LEU A 3 22.02 7.49 -30.61
CA LEU A 3 20.90 8.43 -30.54
C LEU A 3 21.23 9.51 -29.51
N ASP A 4 21.05 10.78 -29.92
CA ASP A 4 21.20 11.90 -29.01
C ASP A 4 19.82 12.22 -28.40
N LEU A 5 19.71 12.04 -27.06
CA LEU A 5 18.50 12.32 -26.33
C LEU A 5 18.66 13.56 -25.47
N PRO A 6 17.59 14.36 -25.29
CA PRO A 6 17.66 15.45 -24.31
C PRO A 6 17.95 14.88 -22.92
N PRO A 7 18.52 15.69 -22.01
CA PRO A 7 18.71 15.25 -20.64
C PRO A 7 17.39 14.79 -20.02
N PHE A 8 17.40 13.64 -19.36
CA PHE A 8 16.21 13.10 -18.70
C PHE A 8 16.63 12.29 -17.50
N THR A 9 15.66 12.00 -16.64
CA THR A 9 15.85 11.11 -15.50
C THR A 9 15.03 9.85 -15.72
N LEU A 10 15.70 8.70 -15.65
CA LEU A 10 15.06 7.41 -15.82
C LEU A 10 14.81 6.80 -14.44
N VAL A 11 13.56 6.43 -14.17
CA VAL A 11 13.17 5.76 -12.94
C VAL A 11 12.63 4.39 -13.30
N GLY A 12 13.13 3.37 -12.64
CA GLY A 12 12.67 2.00 -12.83
C GLY A 12 12.36 1.34 -11.49
N ALA A 13 11.46 0.39 -11.50
CA ALA A 13 11.10 -0.37 -10.32
C ALA A 13 10.93 -1.83 -10.68
N THR A 14 11.39 -2.71 -9.79
CA THR A 14 11.27 -4.15 -9.99
C THR A 14 11.17 -4.85 -8.64
N THR A 15 10.46 -5.97 -8.62
CA THR A 15 10.42 -6.85 -7.45
C THR A 15 11.56 -7.86 -7.43
N ARG A 16 12.32 -7.97 -8.52
CA ARG A 16 13.38 -8.97 -8.69
C ARG A 16 14.70 -8.31 -9.10
N ALA A 17 15.21 -7.45 -8.22
CA ALA A 17 16.46 -6.75 -8.49
C ALA A 17 17.62 -7.68 -8.80
N GLY A 18 17.63 -8.88 -8.19
CA GLY A 18 18.68 -9.88 -8.44
C GLY A 18 18.70 -10.43 -9.85
N LEU A 19 17.63 -10.27 -10.63
CA LEU A 19 17.57 -10.70 -12.02
C LEU A 19 18.09 -9.63 -12.99
N LEU A 20 18.33 -8.42 -12.52
CA LEU A 20 18.94 -7.37 -13.33
C LEU A 20 20.42 -7.67 -13.48
N THR A 21 20.94 -7.50 -14.69
CA THR A 21 22.38 -7.66 -14.92
C THR A 21 23.14 -6.54 -14.21
N SER A 22 24.36 -6.84 -13.76
CA SER A 22 25.22 -5.85 -13.11
C SER A 22 25.43 -4.60 -13.97
N PRO A 23 25.71 -4.71 -15.28
CA PRO A 23 25.85 -3.52 -16.11
C PRO A 23 24.61 -2.64 -16.12
N LEU A 24 23.43 -3.24 -16.09
CA LEU A 24 22.17 -2.48 -16.07
C LEU A 24 21.99 -1.77 -14.72
N ARG A 25 22.24 -2.48 -13.61
CA ARG A 25 22.14 -1.88 -12.28
C ARG A 25 23.14 -0.76 -12.07
N ASP A 26 24.36 -0.94 -12.57
CA ASP A 26 25.44 0.04 -12.40
C ASP A 26 25.17 1.36 -13.13
N ARG A 27 24.28 1.34 -14.11
CA ARG A 27 23.89 2.55 -14.85
C ARG A 27 22.89 3.41 -14.10
N PHE A 28 22.25 2.86 -13.07
CA PHE A 28 21.41 3.65 -12.18
C PHE A 28 22.28 4.23 -11.06
N GLY A 29 22.33 5.55 -10.97
CA GLY A 29 23.17 6.22 -9.97
C GLY A 29 22.67 6.06 -8.56
N ILE A 30 21.36 5.86 -8.40
CA ILE A 30 20.73 5.67 -7.11
C ILE A 30 19.91 4.39 -7.16
N VAL A 31 20.24 3.45 -6.28
CA VAL A 31 19.49 2.19 -6.13
C VAL A 31 18.95 2.14 -4.72
N GLN A 32 17.63 2.04 -4.59
CA GLN A 32 16.94 1.99 -3.31
C GLN A 32 16.16 0.70 -3.19
N ARG A 33 16.24 0.09 -2.04
CA ARG A 33 15.43 -1.08 -1.72
C ARG A 33 14.27 -0.64 -0.82
N LEU A 34 13.05 -0.93 -1.26
CA LEU A 34 11.86 -0.62 -0.47
C LEU A 34 11.51 -1.83 0.38
N GLU A 35 11.30 -1.57 1.67
CA GLU A 35 10.89 -2.60 2.62
C GLU A 35 9.36 -2.62 2.75
N PHE A 36 8.84 -3.72 3.32
CA PHE A 36 7.43 -3.78 3.66
C PHE A 36 7.09 -2.71 4.70
N TYR A 37 5.87 -2.19 4.63
CA TYR A 37 5.40 -1.22 5.60
C TYR A 37 5.14 -1.88 6.96
N THR A 38 5.35 -1.12 8.03
CA THR A 38 4.96 -1.55 9.37
C THR A 38 3.45 -1.46 9.54
N VAL A 39 2.92 -2.08 10.60
CA VAL A 39 1.48 -2.00 10.91
C VAL A 39 1.06 -0.56 11.15
N GLU A 40 1.86 0.23 11.85
CA GLU A 40 1.57 1.64 12.12
C GLU A 40 1.50 2.45 10.83
N GLU A 41 2.43 2.23 9.92
CA GLU A 41 2.44 2.90 8.63
C GLU A 41 1.22 2.52 7.80
N LEU A 42 0.89 1.23 7.75
CA LEU A 42 -0.29 0.76 7.02
C LEU A 42 -1.59 1.26 7.66
N ALA A 43 -1.67 1.32 8.97
CA ALA A 43 -2.84 1.88 9.66
C ALA A 43 -3.04 3.33 9.27
N GLY A 44 -1.95 4.11 9.15
CA GLY A 44 -2.01 5.48 8.66
C GLY A 44 -2.53 5.57 7.23
N ILE A 45 -2.08 4.67 6.36
CA ILE A 45 -2.55 4.58 4.98
C ILE A 45 -4.03 4.25 4.93
N VAL A 46 -4.47 3.29 5.74
CA VAL A 46 -5.88 2.88 5.81
C VAL A 46 -6.76 4.04 6.29
N ARG A 47 -6.34 4.75 7.34
CA ARG A 47 -7.09 5.91 7.84
C ARG A 47 -7.22 7.00 6.78
N ARG A 48 -6.14 7.27 6.06
CA ARG A 48 -6.15 8.26 4.98
C ARG A 48 -7.09 7.83 3.85
N ALA A 49 -7.02 6.58 3.44
CA ALA A 49 -7.88 6.05 2.39
C ALA A 49 -9.36 6.09 2.82
N ALA A 50 -9.65 5.72 4.07
CA ALA A 50 -11.00 5.80 4.60
C ALA A 50 -11.53 7.24 4.59
N SER A 51 -10.68 8.20 4.96
CA SER A 51 -11.04 9.61 4.92
C SER A 51 -11.38 10.07 3.50
N ILE A 52 -10.56 9.65 2.52
CA ILE A 52 -10.80 9.99 1.11
C ILE A 52 -12.12 9.38 0.62
N LEU A 53 -12.44 8.17 1.05
CA LEU A 53 -13.68 7.50 0.68
C LEU A 53 -14.89 7.98 1.49
N GLY A 54 -14.68 8.83 2.49
CA GLY A 54 -15.75 9.33 3.34
C GLY A 54 -16.30 8.30 4.31
N ILE A 55 -15.49 7.33 4.72
CA ILE A 55 -15.91 6.24 5.60
C ILE A 55 -15.41 6.50 7.03
N PRO A 56 -16.30 6.54 8.06
CA PRO A 56 -15.85 6.61 9.44
C PRO A 56 -15.10 5.34 9.81
N ALA A 57 -13.84 5.48 10.21
CA ALA A 57 -13.00 4.36 10.64
C ALA A 57 -12.34 4.69 11.96
N GLU A 58 -12.53 3.84 12.95
CA GLU A 58 -11.85 3.96 14.23
C GLU A 58 -10.40 3.50 14.08
N GLU A 59 -9.52 4.03 14.91
CA GLU A 59 -8.12 3.66 14.88
C GLU A 59 -7.92 2.16 15.06
N ALA A 60 -8.67 1.53 15.97
CA ALA A 60 -8.59 0.09 16.19
C ALA A 60 -9.03 -0.69 14.96
N GLY A 61 -10.03 -0.21 14.22
CA GLY A 61 -10.46 -0.82 12.97
C GLY A 61 -9.43 -0.71 11.88
N ALA A 62 -8.84 0.46 11.72
CA ALA A 62 -7.76 0.67 10.75
C ALA A 62 -6.55 -0.22 11.05
N ARG A 63 -6.20 -0.36 12.34
CA ARG A 63 -5.10 -1.21 12.75
C ARG A 63 -5.38 -2.68 12.46
N GLN A 64 -6.60 -3.13 12.66
CA GLN A 64 -7.00 -4.50 12.36
C GLN A 64 -6.85 -4.81 10.86
N VAL A 65 -7.26 -3.89 10.00
CA VAL A 65 -7.06 -4.03 8.55
C VAL A 65 -5.57 -4.06 8.23
N ALA A 66 -4.79 -3.17 8.84
CA ALA A 66 -3.35 -3.08 8.59
C ALA A 66 -2.62 -4.37 8.97
N GLU A 67 -2.99 -4.99 10.09
CA GLU A 67 -2.38 -6.25 10.54
C GLU A 67 -2.60 -7.39 9.54
N ARG A 68 -3.75 -7.40 8.86
CA ARG A 68 -4.09 -8.42 7.88
C ARG A 68 -3.50 -8.14 6.49
N ALA A 69 -2.97 -6.96 6.27
CA ALA A 69 -2.42 -6.56 4.97
C ALA A 69 -0.99 -7.03 4.73
N ARG A 70 -0.32 -7.51 5.75
CA ARG A 70 1.03 -8.10 5.66
C ARG A 70 2.05 -7.19 4.98
N GLY A 71 2.06 -5.91 5.36
CA GLY A 71 3.05 -4.96 4.89
C GLY A 71 2.78 -4.36 3.51
N THR A 72 1.65 -4.65 2.86
CA THR A 72 1.37 -4.26 1.49
C THR A 72 0.20 -3.28 1.41
N PRO A 73 0.43 -2.01 0.96
CA PRO A 73 -0.65 -1.04 0.82
C PRO A 73 -1.76 -1.47 -0.14
N ARG A 74 -1.41 -2.18 -1.21
CA ARG A 74 -2.40 -2.69 -2.16
C ARG A 74 -3.40 -3.61 -1.47
N ILE A 75 -2.91 -4.54 -0.65
CA ILE A 75 -3.76 -5.47 0.10
C ILE A 75 -4.55 -4.71 1.15
N ALA A 76 -3.93 -3.75 1.84
CA ALA A 76 -4.60 -2.93 2.84
C ALA A 76 -5.80 -2.19 2.23
N ASN A 77 -5.62 -1.56 1.08
CA ASN A 77 -6.69 -0.83 0.40
C ASN A 77 -7.80 -1.77 -0.09
N ARG A 78 -7.44 -2.94 -0.57
CA ARG A 78 -8.42 -3.94 -1.00
C ARG A 78 -9.25 -4.46 0.18
N LEU A 79 -8.59 -4.73 1.31
CA LEU A 79 -9.29 -5.15 2.53
C LEU A 79 -10.18 -4.04 3.07
N LEU A 80 -9.73 -2.80 3.00
CA LEU A 80 -10.54 -1.66 3.44
C LEU A 80 -11.86 -1.58 2.67
N ARG A 81 -11.83 -1.76 1.35
CA ARG A 81 -13.04 -1.75 0.53
C ARG A 81 -13.99 -2.88 0.92
N ARG A 82 -13.44 -4.06 1.19
CA ARG A 82 -14.23 -5.21 1.63
C ARG A 82 -14.87 -4.95 2.99
N VAL A 83 -14.11 -4.41 3.93
CA VAL A 83 -14.61 -4.06 5.25
C VAL A 83 -15.68 -2.98 5.16
N ARG A 84 -15.49 -1.98 4.29
CA ARG A 84 -16.49 -0.96 4.03
C ARG A 84 -17.82 -1.58 3.59
N ASP A 85 -17.77 -2.46 2.61
CA ASP A 85 -18.98 -3.10 2.09
C ASP A 85 -19.69 -3.90 3.18
N TYR A 86 -18.93 -4.63 3.98
CA TYR A 86 -19.48 -5.36 5.12
C TYR A 86 -20.12 -4.41 6.13
N ALA A 87 -19.46 -3.31 6.47
CA ALA A 87 -19.96 -2.34 7.43
C ALA A 87 -21.27 -1.69 6.96
N GLU A 88 -21.38 -1.39 5.68
CA GLU A 88 -22.59 -0.79 5.12
C GLU A 88 -23.77 -1.76 5.11
N VAL A 89 -23.53 -3.05 4.90
CA VAL A 89 -24.58 -4.07 4.78
C VAL A 89 -24.95 -4.65 6.14
N ARG A 90 -23.96 -4.91 7.00
CA ARG A 90 -24.13 -5.67 8.25
C ARG A 90 -23.94 -4.85 9.51
N ALA A 91 -23.57 -3.59 9.39
CA ALA A 91 -23.32 -2.71 10.53
C ALA A 91 -23.81 -1.30 10.18
N ASP A 92 -23.35 -0.31 10.96
CA ASP A 92 -23.80 1.08 10.82
C ASP A 92 -22.95 1.91 9.84
N GLY A 93 -22.11 1.27 9.04
CA GLY A 93 -21.21 1.95 8.09
C GLY A 93 -19.90 2.38 8.71
N ARG A 94 -19.68 2.16 10.00
CA ARG A 94 -18.45 2.54 10.69
C ARG A 94 -17.51 1.35 10.77
N ILE A 95 -16.24 1.58 10.52
CA ILE A 95 -15.22 0.54 10.61
C ILE A 95 -14.63 0.52 12.01
N THR A 96 -15.03 -0.46 12.80
CA THR A 96 -14.49 -0.72 14.14
C THR A 96 -13.61 -1.96 14.07
N ALA A 97 -12.86 -2.26 15.15
CA ALA A 97 -12.07 -3.47 15.21
C ALA A 97 -12.93 -4.73 15.03
N GLU A 98 -14.11 -4.74 15.64
CA GLU A 98 -15.04 -5.86 15.57
C GLU A 98 -15.57 -6.07 14.15
N VAL A 99 -15.94 -4.98 13.46
CA VAL A 99 -16.41 -5.02 12.08
C VAL A 99 -15.28 -5.49 11.15
N ALA A 100 -14.09 -4.97 11.34
CA ALA A 100 -12.93 -5.35 10.52
C ALA A 100 -12.60 -6.85 10.69
N GLU A 101 -12.72 -7.37 11.91
CA GLU A 101 -12.46 -8.78 12.16
C GLU A 101 -13.55 -9.67 11.57
N ALA A 102 -14.80 -9.24 11.61
CA ALA A 102 -15.92 -10.02 11.10
C ALA A 102 -15.98 -10.09 9.57
N ALA A 103 -15.41 -9.08 8.91
CA ALA A 103 -15.46 -8.99 7.44
C ALA A 103 -14.56 -9.96 6.69
#